data_4901865d557346578f6a22c85bca277a
#
_entry.id   4901865d557346578f6a22c85bca277a
#
_cell.length_a   1.000
_cell.length_b   1.000
_cell.length_c   1.000
_cell.angle_alpha   90.00
_cell.angle_beta   90.00
_cell.angle_gamma   90.00
#
_symmetry.space_group_name_H-M   'P 1'
#
loop_
_entity.id
_entity.type
_entity.pdbx_description
1 polymer ?
#
loop_
_entity_poly.entity_id
_entity_poly.type
_entity_poly.pdbx_seq_one_letter_code
_entity_poly.pdbx_strand_id
1 'polypeptide(L)'
;FILVAVVLSIAADILMYRALMQNTKTQELTQKLNDMQHEMDMQLQYYDGLADKMREIREYRHDINNLIEVTESLLRRKTTSEDGRMLLEELKEKTANAKMPVFSGNPTVNAILYHKQQTAKELGAEFRVNIPMSEDFPFERSDICSVFANLLDNAIREVSSAAEGFIEVSASRSMGLLLIEVRNSTSKVLNSEKGKPASDKSEPQKHGLGLEIVGNIAGKYDGKFLLTAENG
;
A
#
# COMPACT_ATOMS: atom_id res chain seq x y z
N PHE A 1 14.52 -15.97 63.33
CA PHE A 1 14.61 -14.58 62.78
C PHE A 1 15.52 -14.52 61.57
N ILE A 2 16.72 -15.06 61.58
CA ILE A 2 17.69 -15.00 60.45
C ILE A 2 17.14 -15.69 59.21
N LEU A 3 16.50 -16.84 59.31
CA LEU A 3 15.93 -17.59 58.18
C LEU A 3 14.80 -16.81 57.50
N VAL A 4 13.95 -16.13 58.25
CA VAL A 4 12.87 -15.28 57.71
C VAL A 4 13.43 -14.06 56.97
N ALA A 5 14.49 -13.43 57.52
CA ALA A 5 15.17 -12.31 56.86
C ALA A 5 15.79 -12.71 55.52
N VAL A 6 16.41 -13.87 55.44
CA VAL A 6 17.02 -14.41 54.19
C VAL A 6 15.93 -14.71 53.15
N VAL A 7 14.81 -15.32 53.55
CA VAL A 7 13.71 -15.60 52.62
C VAL A 7 13.08 -14.32 52.09
N LEU A 8 12.89 -13.29 52.94
CA LEU A 8 12.39 -11.98 52.50
C LEU A 8 13.35 -11.26 51.55
N SER A 9 14.66 -11.35 51.81
CA SER A 9 15.67 -10.78 50.89
C SER A 9 15.62 -11.44 49.51
N ILE A 10 15.57 -12.77 49.44
CA ILE A 10 15.51 -13.52 48.19
C ILE A 10 14.19 -13.18 47.43
N ALA A 11 13.07 -13.08 48.15
CA ALA A 11 11.80 -12.69 47.55
C ALA A 11 11.86 -11.26 46.97
N ALA A 12 12.46 -10.31 47.68
CA ALA A 12 12.66 -8.94 47.20
C ALA A 12 13.56 -8.90 45.95
N ASP A 13 14.64 -9.66 45.91
CA ASP A 13 15.52 -9.76 44.74
C ASP A 13 14.82 -10.34 43.53
N ILE A 14 14.01 -11.37 43.71
CA ILE A 14 13.19 -11.96 42.63
C ILE A 14 12.15 -10.94 42.09
N LEU A 15 11.49 -10.20 42.98
CA LEU A 15 10.53 -9.18 42.58
C LEU A 15 11.21 -8.04 41.84
N MET A 16 12.36 -7.58 42.33
CA MET A 16 13.14 -6.53 41.68
C MET A 16 13.63 -7.00 40.31
N TYR A 17 14.15 -8.22 40.17
CA TYR A 17 14.56 -8.80 38.90
C TYR A 17 13.38 -8.88 37.89
N ARG A 18 12.22 -9.36 38.33
CA ARG A 18 10.99 -9.38 37.49
C ARG A 18 10.57 -7.99 37.02
N ALA A 19 10.58 -7.01 37.93
CA ALA A 19 10.23 -5.63 37.61
C ALA A 19 11.20 -5.03 36.60
N LEU A 20 12.51 -5.26 36.73
CA LEU A 20 13.53 -4.82 35.79
C LEU A 20 13.34 -5.47 34.41
N MET A 21 13.13 -6.79 34.36
CA MET A 21 12.88 -7.51 33.09
C MET A 21 11.59 -7.05 32.40
N GLN A 22 10.55 -6.78 33.17
CA GLN A 22 9.28 -6.28 32.63
C GLN A 22 9.45 -4.85 32.09
N ASN A 23 10.18 -4.00 32.78
CA ASN A 23 10.47 -2.63 32.33
C ASN A 23 11.31 -2.61 31.05
N THR A 24 12.34 -3.44 30.95
CA THR A 24 13.18 -3.57 29.74
C THR A 24 12.37 -4.03 28.54
N LYS A 25 11.50 -5.03 28.75
CA LYS A 25 10.63 -5.53 27.70
C LYS A 25 9.60 -4.48 27.23
N THR A 26 9.06 -3.71 28.17
CA THR A 26 8.13 -2.61 27.85
C THR A 26 8.84 -1.51 27.07
N GLN A 27 10.05 -1.14 27.45
CA GLN A 27 10.86 -0.16 26.72
C GLN A 27 11.19 -0.62 25.30
N GLU A 28 11.60 -1.88 25.14
CA GLU A 28 11.88 -2.47 23.82
C GLU A 28 10.65 -2.46 22.92
N LEU A 29 9.47 -2.83 23.46
CA LEU A 29 8.21 -2.76 22.71
C LEU A 29 7.82 -1.34 22.33
N THR A 30 7.97 -0.38 23.26
CA THR A 30 7.68 1.03 22.98
C THR A 30 8.59 1.58 21.90
N GLN A 31 9.88 1.23 21.94
CA GLN A 31 10.81 1.65 20.91
C GLN A 31 10.45 1.06 19.55
N LYS A 32 10.13 -0.24 19.48
CA LYS A 32 9.66 -0.86 18.21
C LYS A 32 8.40 -0.21 17.66
N LEU A 33 7.46 0.15 18.53
CA LEU A 33 6.25 0.87 18.12
C LEU A 33 6.56 2.25 17.54
N ASN A 34 7.45 3.00 18.19
CA ASN A 34 7.88 4.31 17.72
C ASN A 34 8.62 4.22 16.37
N ASP A 35 9.51 3.24 16.22
CA ASP A 35 10.24 3.01 14.97
C ASP A 35 9.28 2.67 13.83
N MET A 36 8.29 1.80 14.10
CA MET A 36 7.24 1.48 13.14
C MET A 36 6.39 2.68 12.76
N GLN A 37 6.00 3.49 13.74
CA GLN A 37 5.19 4.69 13.48
C GLN A 37 5.97 5.68 12.62
N HIS A 38 7.26 5.85 12.88
CA HIS A 38 8.13 6.68 12.06
C HIS A 38 8.26 6.16 10.62
N GLU A 39 8.41 4.84 10.43
CA GLU A 39 8.45 4.22 9.10
C GLU A 39 7.14 4.44 8.34
N MET A 40 5.99 4.31 9.00
CA MET A 40 4.68 4.60 8.41
C MET A 40 4.53 6.07 8.01
N ASP A 41 4.97 7.01 8.85
CA ASP A 41 4.91 8.44 8.54
C ASP A 41 5.79 8.78 7.32
N MET A 42 6.98 8.18 7.24
CA MET A 42 7.86 8.31 6.07
C MET A 42 7.23 7.77 4.79
N GLN A 43 6.57 6.61 4.87
CA GLN A 43 5.84 6.04 3.73
C GLN A 43 4.70 6.96 3.29
N LEU A 44 3.94 7.50 4.22
CA LEU A 44 2.84 8.42 3.91
C LEU A 44 3.37 9.67 3.20
N GLN A 45 4.44 10.29 3.72
CA GLN A 45 5.08 11.46 3.10
C GLN A 45 5.59 11.14 1.68
N TYR A 46 6.17 9.97 1.48
CA TYR A 46 6.59 9.51 0.17
C TYR A 46 5.43 9.42 -0.83
N TYR A 47 4.32 8.79 -0.45
CA TYR A 47 3.15 8.66 -1.33
C TYR A 47 2.43 9.97 -1.56
N ASP A 48 2.42 10.88 -0.58
CA ASP A 48 1.90 12.23 -0.75
C ASP A 48 2.73 13.03 -1.76
N GLY A 49 4.06 12.98 -1.64
CA GLY A 49 4.97 13.59 -2.61
C GLY A 49 4.81 13.00 -4.02
N LEU A 50 4.60 11.68 -4.12
CA LEU A 50 4.34 11.02 -5.39
C LEU A 50 2.98 11.46 -5.99
N ALA A 51 1.95 11.61 -5.16
CA ALA A 51 0.63 12.09 -5.59
C ALA A 51 0.69 13.51 -6.14
N ASP A 52 1.46 14.39 -5.50
CA ASP A 52 1.66 15.75 -5.95
C ASP A 52 2.41 15.80 -7.30
N LYS A 53 3.46 14.99 -7.47
CA LYS A 53 4.15 14.84 -8.75
C LYS A 53 3.24 14.31 -9.86
N MET A 54 2.39 13.35 -9.56
CA MET A 54 1.41 12.82 -10.52
C MET A 54 0.37 13.88 -10.92
N ARG A 55 0.01 14.78 -9.99
CA ARG A 55 -0.87 15.92 -10.28
C ARG A 55 -0.17 16.90 -11.22
N GLU A 56 1.04 17.31 -10.90
CA GLU A 56 1.85 18.21 -11.72
C GLU A 56 2.02 17.67 -13.16
N ILE A 57 2.34 16.40 -13.33
CA ILE A 57 2.47 15.77 -14.65
C ILE A 57 1.13 15.79 -15.42
N ARG A 58 0.00 15.59 -14.73
CA ARG A 58 -1.32 15.68 -15.36
C ARG A 58 -1.64 17.08 -15.85
N GLU A 59 -1.29 18.10 -15.09
CA GLU A 59 -1.45 19.51 -15.45
C GLU A 59 -0.59 19.86 -16.67
N TYR A 60 0.70 19.51 -16.65
CA TYR A 60 1.58 19.71 -17.82
C TYR A 60 1.05 19.01 -19.07
N ARG A 61 0.57 17.80 -18.95
CA ARG A 61 -0.02 17.09 -20.09
C ARG A 61 -1.26 17.79 -20.63
N HIS A 62 -2.13 18.27 -19.75
CA HIS A 62 -3.30 19.05 -20.14
C HIS A 62 -2.90 20.29 -20.92
N ASP A 63 -1.88 21.02 -20.45
CA ASP A 63 -1.40 22.23 -21.11
C ASP A 63 -0.73 21.94 -22.47
N ILE A 64 0.04 20.86 -22.56
CA ILE A 64 0.61 20.40 -23.83
C ILE A 64 -0.52 20.05 -24.83
N ASN A 65 -1.57 19.33 -24.38
CA ASN A 65 -2.69 19.02 -25.27
C ASN A 65 -3.41 20.27 -25.77
N ASN A 66 -3.61 21.26 -24.91
CA ASN A 66 -4.20 22.55 -25.30
C ASN A 66 -3.32 23.26 -26.33
N LEU A 67 -1.98 23.27 -26.15
CA LEU A 67 -1.05 23.84 -27.10
C LEU A 67 -1.07 23.12 -28.45
N ILE A 68 -1.18 21.78 -28.44
CA ILE A 68 -1.33 20.97 -29.66
C ILE A 68 -2.62 21.36 -30.40
N GLU A 69 -3.77 21.46 -29.72
CA GLU A 69 -5.06 21.84 -30.30
C GLU A 69 -5.03 23.24 -30.92
N VAL A 70 -4.45 24.21 -30.19
CA VAL A 70 -4.28 25.59 -30.69
C VAL A 70 -3.37 25.61 -31.93
N THR A 71 -2.25 24.92 -31.88
CA THR A 71 -1.31 24.82 -32.99
C THR A 71 -1.97 24.18 -34.21
N GLU A 72 -2.73 23.10 -34.01
CA GLU A 72 -3.49 22.43 -35.06
C GLU A 72 -4.52 23.38 -35.73
N SER A 73 -5.24 24.16 -34.90
CA SER A 73 -6.20 25.15 -35.40
C SER A 73 -5.57 26.26 -36.24
N LEU A 74 -4.37 26.70 -35.87
CA LEU A 74 -3.60 27.69 -36.61
C LEU A 74 -3.04 27.13 -37.92
N LEU A 75 -2.59 25.89 -37.92
CA LEU A 75 -2.08 25.20 -39.09
C LEU A 75 -3.17 24.88 -40.10
N ARG A 76 -4.39 24.58 -39.67
CA ARG A 76 -5.56 24.40 -40.61
C ARG A 76 -5.92 25.64 -41.40
N ARG A 77 -5.54 26.83 -40.90
CA ARG A 77 -5.84 28.12 -41.56
C ARG A 77 -4.78 28.53 -42.58
N LYS A 78 -3.60 27.91 -42.60
CA LYS A 78 -2.53 28.15 -43.56
C LYS A 78 -2.15 26.82 -44.20
N THR A 79 -1.89 26.83 -45.52
CA THR A 79 -1.44 25.65 -46.26
C THR A 79 -0.19 25.06 -45.63
N THR A 80 -0.37 24.01 -44.82
CA THR A 80 0.68 23.43 -43.95
C THR A 80 1.44 22.38 -44.74
N SER A 81 2.76 22.34 -44.56
CA SER A 81 3.61 21.26 -45.07
C SER A 81 3.24 19.92 -44.40
N GLU A 82 3.35 18.82 -45.12
CA GLU A 82 3.12 17.46 -44.67
C GLU A 82 3.93 17.14 -43.40
N ASP A 83 5.17 17.66 -43.33
CA ASP A 83 6.07 17.52 -42.18
C ASP A 83 5.51 18.09 -40.88
N GLY A 84 4.81 19.23 -40.95
CA GLY A 84 4.17 19.84 -39.78
C GLY A 84 3.01 19.01 -39.22
N ARG A 85 2.27 18.31 -40.09
CA ARG A 85 1.22 17.39 -39.69
C ARG A 85 1.78 16.14 -39.04
N MET A 86 2.82 15.55 -39.62
CA MET A 86 3.48 14.37 -39.06
C MET A 86 4.05 14.65 -37.67
N LEU A 87 4.67 15.81 -37.46
CA LEU A 87 5.20 16.19 -36.14
C LEU A 87 4.09 16.36 -35.08
N LEU A 88 2.94 16.93 -35.46
CA LEU A 88 1.81 17.05 -34.55
C LEU A 88 1.19 15.70 -34.17
N GLU A 89 1.07 14.78 -35.13
CA GLU A 89 0.58 13.43 -34.84
C GLU A 89 1.55 12.68 -33.92
N GLU A 90 2.87 12.80 -34.15
CA GLU A 90 3.87 12.22 -33.26
C GLU A 90 3.78 12.79 -31.82
N LEU A 91 3.58 14.09 -31.66
CA LEU A 91 3.40 14.74 -30.36
C LEU A 91 2.13 14.27 -29.66
N LYS A 92 1.01 14.13 -30.41
CA LYS A 92 -0.25 13.58 -29.90
C LYS A 92 -0.08 12.16 -29.40
N GLU A 93 0.59 11.32 -30.17
CA GLU A 93 0.84 9.92 -29.81
C GLU A 93 1.70 9.82 -28.54
N LYS A 94 2.78 10.58 -28.45
CA LYS A 94 3.65 10.64 -27.26
C LYS A 94 2.89 11.12 -26.03
N THR A 95 2.02 12.13 -26.18
CA THR A 95 1.21 12.66 -25.08
C THR A 95 0.10 11.69 -24.66
N ALA A 96 -0.48 10.98 -25.61
CA ALA A 96 -1.48 9.94 -25.34
C ALA A 96 -0.87 8.75 -24.58
N ASN A 97 0.34 8.33 -24.96
CA ASN A 97 1.06 7.23 -24.31
C ASN A 97 1.55 7.58 -22.89
N ALA A 98 1.68 8.87 -22.56
CA ALA A 98 2.01 9.35 -21.22
C ALA A 98 0.82 9.37 -20.23
N LYS A 99 -0.31 8.74 -20.57
CA LYS A 99 -1.48 8.67 -19.67
C LYS A 99 -1.13 7.85 -18.43
N MET A 100 -1.09 8.53 -17.29
CA MET A 100 -1.10 7.84 -15.99
C MET A 100 -2.52 7.35 -15.69
N PRO A 101 -2.70 6.08 -15.35
CA PRO A 101 -4.01 5.57 -14.98
C PRO A 101 -4.52 6.27 -13.71
N VAL A 102 -5.81 6.51 -13.67
CA VAL A 102 -6.51 6.98 -12.47
C VAL A 102 -7.35 5.83 -11.96
N PHE A 103 -6.96 5.26 -10.84
CA PHE A 103 -7.60 4.10 -10.22
C PHE A 103 -8.62 4.50 -9.16
N SER A 104 -8.42 5.67 -8.52
CA SER A 104 -9.18 6.11 -7.37
C SER A 104 -9.33 7.63 -7.38
N GLY A 105 -10.41 8.13 -6.80
CA GLY A 105 -10.61 9.57 -6.53
C GLY A 105 -9.66 10.12 -5.45
N ASN A 106 -9.12 9.26 -4.58
CA ASN A 106 -8.15 9.66 -3.56
C ASN A 106 -6.73 9.74 -4.17
N PRO A 107 -6.08 10.92 -4.17
CA PRO A 107 -4.77 11.09 -4.83
C PRO A 107 -3.68 10.20 -4.26
N THR A 108 -3.64 10.00 -2.94
CA THR A 108 -2.60 9.20 -2.28
C THR A 108 -2.80 7.71 -2.53
N VAL A 109 -4.04 7.21 -2.45
CA VAL A 109 -4.37 5.82 -2.83
C VAL A 109 -4.02 5.58 -4.29
N ASN A 110 -4.33 6.54 -5.18
CA ASN A 110 -3.99 6.45 -6.59
C ASN A 110 -2.47 6.38 -6.82
N ALA A 111 -1.67 7.13 -6.06
CA ALA A 111 -0.22 7.09 -6.12
C ALA A 111 0.33 5.73 -5.64
N ILE A 112 -0.22 5.18 -4.56
CA ILE A 112 0.13 3.84 -4.06
C ILE A 112 -0.15 2.79 -5.14
N LEU A 113 -1.37 2.77 -5.68
CA LEU A 113 -1.78 1.81 -6.72
C LEU A 113 -0.91 1.90 -7.96
N TYR A 114 -0.60 3.12 -8.42
CA TYR A 114 0.28 3.33 -9.56
C TYR A 114 1.69 2.78 -9.29
N HIS A 115 2.29 3.13 -8.15
CA HIS A 115 3.62 2.63 -7.78
C HIS A 115 3.65 1.10 -7.70
N LYS A 116 2.65 0.50 -7.05
CA LYS A 116 2.57 -0.97 -6.90
C LYS A 116 2.29 -1.67 -8.22
N GLN A 117 1.53 -1.05 -9.14
CA GLN A 117 1.37 -1.55 -10.51
C GLN A 117 2.71 -1.60 -11.27
N GLN A 118 3.55 -0.56 -11.14
CA GLN A 118 4.87 -0.58 -11.79
C GLN A 118 5.74 -1.71 -11.24
N THR A 119 5.77 -1.88 -9.91
CA THR A 119 6.51 -2.98 -9.27
C THR A 119 5.99 -4.36 -9.70
N ALA A 120 4.67 -4.54 -9.76
CA ALA A 120 4.07 -5.80 -10.24
C ALA A 120 4.44 -6.08 -11.71
N LYS A 121 4.44 -5.05 -12.55
CA LYS A 121 4.85 -5.16 -13.96
C LYS A 121 6.31 -5.55 -14.12
N GLU A 122 7.20 -5.01 -13.29
CA GLU A 122 8.63 -5.37 -13.27
C GLU A 122 8.82 -6.84 -12.88
N LEU A 123 7.93 -7.40 -12.05
CA LEU A 123 7.90 -8.81 -11.68
C LEU A 123 7.19 -9.71 -12.71
N GLY A 124 6.65 -9.14 -13.80
CA GLY A 124 5.89 -9.88 -14.80
C GLY A 124 4.49 -10.28 -14.36
N ALA A 125 3.96 -9.69 -13.27
CA ALA A 125 2.64 -9.99 -12.76
C ALA A 125 1.57 -9.09 -13.37
N GLU A 126 0.39 -9.66 -13.62
CA GLU A 126 -0.79 -8.89 -14.02
C GLU A 126 -1.36 -8.13 -12.83
N PHE A 127 -1.64 -6.82 -13.01
CA PHE A 127 -2.18 -5.96 -11.97
C PHE A 127 -3.51 -5.36 -12.42
N ARG A 128 -4.60 -5.74 -11.76
CA ARG A 128 -5.96 -5.29 -12.05
C ARG A 128 -6.49 -4.48 -10.88
N VAL A 129 -7.16 -3.36 -11.20
CA VAL A 129 -7.79 -2.49 -10.19
C VAL A 129 -9.24 -2.23 -10.57
N ASN A 130 -10.13 -2.44 -9.61
CA ASN A 130 -11.55 -2.17 -9.71
C ASN A 130 -12.02 -1.37 -8.48
N ILE A 131 -11.74 -0.07 -8.49
CA ILE A 131 -12.14 0.86 -7.45
C ILE A 131 -12.99 1.95 -8.11
N PRO A 132 -14.25 2.18 -7.68
CA PRO A 132 -15.07 3.26 -8.20
C PRO A 132 -14.37 4.61 -8.03
N MET A 133 -14.22 5.38 -9.12
CA MET A 133 -13.42 6.62 -9.15
C MET A 133 -13.99 7.76 -8.29
N SER A 134 -15.27 7.67 -7.90
CA SER A 134 -15.99 8.72 -7.16
C SER A 134 -15.92 8.54 -5.64
N GLU A 135 -15.24 7.53 -5.11
CA GLU A 135 -15.28 7.25 -3.68
C GLU A 135 -14.21 8.03 -2.92
N ASP A 136 -14.67 9.03 -2.16
CA ASP A 136 -13.93 9.55 -1.04
C ASP A 136 -13.99 8.51 0.10
N PHE A 137 -12.83 8.08 0.57
CA PHE A 137 -12.77 7.18 1.71
C PHE A 137 -13.03 7.99 2.99
N PRO A 138 -14.10 7.67 3.76
CA PRO A 138 -14.51 8.46 4.93
C PRO A 138 -13.67 8.13 6.18
N PHE A 139 -12.41 7.79 6.00
CA PHE A 139 -11.48 7.37 7.03
C PHE A 139 -10.27 8.29 7.05
N GLU A 140 -9.50 8.26 8.13
CA GLU A 140 -8.26 9.00 8.20
C GLU A 140 -7.33 8.62 7.04
N ARG A 141 -6.71 9.63 6.44
CA ARG A 141 -5.87 9.47 5.26
C ARG A 141 -4.70 8.51 5.53
N SER A 142 -4.07 8.63 6.69
CA SER A 142 -2.98 7.75 7.13
C SER A 142 -3.41 6.29 7.21
N ASP A 143 -4.61 6.03 7.75
CA ASP A 143 -5.13 4.68 7.93
C ASP A 143 -5.41 4.02 6.57
N ILE A 144 -6.09 4.74 5.67
CA ILE A 144 -6.36 4.22 4.33
C ILE A 144 -5.06 3.96 3.57
N CYS A 145 -4.08 4.86 3.64
CA CYS A 145 -2.78 4.66 3.01
C CYS A 145 -2.07 3.44 3.58
N SER A 146 -2.07 3.28 4.90
CA SER A 146 -1.47 2.13 5.58
C SER A 146 -2.14 0.81 5.18
N VAL A 147 -3.48 0.77 5.07
CA VAL A 147 -4.20 -0.42 4.63
C VAL A 147 -3.79 -0.81 3.21
N PHE A 148 -3.87 0.13 2.25
CA PHE A 148 -3.51 -0.17 0.87
C PHE A 148 -2.03 -0.55 0.72
N ALA A 149 -1.12 0.18 1.37
CA ALA A 149 0.31 -0.10 1.31
C ALA A 149 0.62 -1.51 1.84
N ASN A 150 0.14 -1.86 3.04
CA ASN A 150 0.42 -3.15 3.66
C ASN A 150 -0.19 -4.34 2.91
N LEU A 151 -1.44 -4.20 2.43
CA LEU A 151 -2.08 -5.26 1.65
C LEU A 151 -1.36 -5.50 0.32
N LEU A 152 -0.98 -4.43 -0.37
CA LEU A 152 -0.29 -4.53 -1.65
C LEU A 152 1.17 -4.98 -1.51
N ASP A 153 1.87 -4.58 -0.45
CA ASP A 153 3.21 -5.10 -0.16
C ASP A 153 3.19 -6.60 0.10
N ASN A 154 2.16 -7.06 0.81
CA ASN A 154 1.97 -8.50 1.00
C ASN A 154 1.71 -9.21 -0.34
N ALA A 155 0.81 -8.70 -1.16
CA ALA A 155 0.47 -9.28 -2.46
C ALA A 155 1.68 -9.34 -3.41
N ILE A 156 2.48 -8.27 -3.50
CA ILE A 156 3.69 -8.20 -4.33
C ILE A 156 4.73 -9.22 -3.87
N ARG A 157 4.90 -9.38 -2.56
CA ARG A 157 5.85 -10.35 -2.00
C ARG A 157 5.46 -11.78 -2.34
N GLU A 158 4.17 -12.10 -2.23
CA GLU A 158 3.68 -13.45 -2.52
C GLU A 158 3.71 -13.75 -4.03
N VAL A 159 3.36 -12.79 -4.87
CA VAL A 159 3.34 -12.94 -6.33
C VAL A 159 4.74 -13.13 -6.93
N SER A 160 5.78 -12.59 -6.31
CA SER A 160 7.17 -12.72 -6.78
C SER A 160 7.66 -14.17 -6.84
N SER A 161 6.96 -15.10 -6.18
CA SER A 161 7.26 -16.54 -6.19
C SER A 161 6.40 -17.36 -7.16
N ALA A 162 5.45 -16.75 -7.89
CA ALA A 162 4.52 -17.43 -8.79
C ALA A 162 4.95 -17.31 -10.26
N ALA A 163 4.79 -18.40 -11.05
CA ALA A 163 5.20 -18.43 -12.46
C ALA A 163 4.33 -17.55 -13.38
N GLU A 164 3.03 -17.44 -13.10
CA GLU A 164 2.09 -16.53 -13.75
C GLU A 164 1.34 -15.79 -12.64
N GLY A 165 1.92 -14.67 -12.20
CA GLY A 165 1.42 -13.91 -11.07
C GLY A 165 0.31 -12.93 -11.44
N PHE A 166 -0.70 -12.82 -10.58
CA PHE A 166 -1.68 -11.74 -10.66
C PHE A 166 -1.91 -11.08 -9.30
N ILE A 167 -2.27 -9.81 -9.33
CA ILE A 167 -2.76 -9.04 -8.19
C ILE A 167 -4.02 -8.33 -8.64
N GLU A 168 -5.10 -8.53 -7.91
CA GLU A 168 -6.39 -7.88 -8.16
C GLU A 168 -6.80 -7.10 -6.91
N VAL A 169 -7.12 -5.82 -7.12
CA VAL A 169 -7.49 -4.89 -6.05
C VAL A 169 -8.89 -4.39 -6.32
N SER A 170 -9.77 -4.56 -5.36
CA SER A 170 -11.11 -3.98 -5.43
C SER A 170 -11.45 -3.23 -4.15
N ALA A 171 -12.25 -2.19 -4.28
CA ALA A 171 -12.88 -1.51 -3.17
C ALA A 171 -14.32 -1.18 -3.53
N SER A 172 -15.22 -1.37 -2.59
CA SER A 172 -16.63 -1.03 -2.75
C SER A 172 -17.23 -0.53 -1.45
N ARG A 173 -18.24 0.34 -1.57
CA ARG A 173 -18.96 0.88 -0.42
C ARG A 173 -20.41 0.46 -0.49
N SER A 174 -20.90 -0.16 0.58
CA SER A 174 -22.30 -0.56 0.70
C SER A 174 -22.77 -0.42 2.14
N MET A 175 -23.94 0.16 2.35
CA MET A 175 -24.60 0.29 3.68
C MET A 175 -23.68 0.90 4.77
N GLY A 176 -22.83 1.86 4.41
CA GLY A 176 -21.88 2.50 5.36
C GLY A 176 -20.61 1.70 5.63
N LEU A 177 -20.46 0.51 5.04
CA LEU A 177 -19.24 -0.30 5.11
C LEU A 177 -18.36 -0.04 3.88
N LEU A 178 -17.05 0.03 4.10
CA LEU A 178 -16.04 -0.02 3.05
C LEU A 178 -15.47 -1.43 3.04
N LEU A 179 -15.59 -2.11 1.90
CA LEU A 179 -14.93 -3.38 1.64
C LEU A 179 -13.71 -3.11 0.75
N ILE A 180 -12.53 -3.48 1.23
CA ILE A 180 -11.28 -3.49 0.45
C ILE A 180 -10.86 -4.93 0.32
N GLU A 181 -10.65 -5.40 -0.91
CA GLU A 181 -10.21 -6.76 -1.19
C GLU A 181 -8.96 -6.70 -2.06
N VAL A 182 -7.94 -7.46 -1.66
CA VAL A 182 -6.73 -7.68 -2.44
C VAL A 182 -6.56 -9.19 -2.62
N ARG A 183 -6.59 -9.64 -3.86
CA ARG A 183 -6.38 -11.04 -4.25
C ARG A 183 -5.07 -11.15 -5.00
N ASN A 184 -4.31 -12.18 -4.72
CA ASN A 184 -3.07 -12.46 -5.43
C ASN A 184 -2.83 -13.97 -5.58
N SER A 185 -2.12 -14.33 -6.64
CA SER A 185 -1.58 -15.66 -6.76
C SER A 185 -0.44 -15.88 -5.75
N THR A 186 -0.33 -17.09 -5.23
CA THR A 186 0.78 -17.53 -4.38
C THR A 186 1.13 -18.97 -4.69
N SER A 187 2.42 -19.31 -4.63
CA SER A 187 2.89 -20.69 -4.71
C SER A 187 2.86 -21.42 -3.35
N LYS A 188 2.56 -20.68 -2.27
CA LYS A 188 2.54 -21.24 -0.92
C LYS A 188 1.21 -21.90 -0.62
N VAL A 189 1.26 -23.15 -0.16
CA VAL A 189 0.08 -23.83 0.39
C VAL A 189 -0.16 -23.26 1.79
N LEU A 190 -1.25 -22.51 1.97
CA LEU A 190 -1.66 -22.04 3.28
C LEU A 190 -2.34 -23.20 4.04
N ASN A 191 -1.70 -23.68 5.11
CA ASN A 191 -2.32 -24.65 6.01
C ASN A 191 -3.44 -23.96 6.79
N SER A 192 -4.68 -24.18 6.39
CA SER A 192 -5.90 -23.51 6.86
C SER A 192 -6.39 -23.90 8.25
N GLU A 193 -5.65 -24.72 9.02
CA GLU A 193 -6.18 -25.26 10.29
C GLU A 193 -6.26 -24.25 11.46
N LYS A 194 -5.73 -23.04 11.38
CA LYS A 194 -5.81 -22.07 12.52
C LYS A 194 -5.97 -20.59 12.15
N GLY A 195 -6.34 -20.22 10.94
CA GLY A 195 -6.61 -18.80 10.63
C GLY A 195 -5.44 -17.83 10.85
N LYS A 196 -4.21 -18.34 11.04
CA LYS A 196 -2.98 -17.56 11.08
C LYS A 196 -2.04 -18.11 10.00
N PRO A 197 -1.48 -17.26 9.13
CA PRO A 197 -0.47 -17.72 8.20
C PRO A 197 0.71 -18.33 8.98
N ALA A 198 1.16 -19.50 8.54
CA ALA A 198 2.41 -20.07 9.05
C ALA A 198 3.54 -19.13 8.65
N SER A 199 4.05 -18.35 9.60
CA SER A 199 5.23 -17.52 9.38
C SER A 199 6.41 -18.47 9.13
N ASP A 200 7.06 -18.27 7.98
CA ASP A 200 8.33 -18.94 7.69
C ASP A 200 9.33 -18.55 8.79
N LYS A 201 9.85 -19.55 9.50
CA LYS A 201 10.69 -19.37 10.69
C LYS A 201 12.05 -18.72 10.41
N SER A 202 12.38 -18.44 9.15
CA SER A 202 13.66 -17.86 8.76
C SER A 202 13.75 -16.34 8.95
N GLU A 203 12.61 -15.59 8.96
CA GLU A 203 12.56 -14.17 9.33
C GLU A 203 11.25 -13.82 10.07
N PRO A 204 11.11 -14.14 11.37
CA PRO A 204 9.83 -13.96 12.07
C PRO A 204 9.40 -12.50 12.29
N GLN A 205 10.30 -11.54 12.10
CA GLN A 205 10.07 -10.15 12.52
C GLN A 205 9.45 -9.23 11.47
N LYS A 206 9.46 -9.59 10.18
CA LYS A 206 8.90 -8.73 9.11
C LYS A 206 7.56 -9.20 8.52
N HIS A 207 7.20 -10.47 8.66
CA HIS A 207 6.10 -11.08 7.90
C HIS A 207 4.70 -11.01 8.54
N GLY A 208 4.58 -10.62 9.82
CA GLY A 208 3.30 -10.54 10.54
C GLY A 208 2.77 -9.14 10.75
N LEU A 209 3.65 -8.15 10.80
CA LEU A 209 3.35 -6.80 11.26
C LEU A 209 2.41 -6.02 10.33
N GLY A 210 2.60 -6.09 9.01
CA GLY A 210 1.76 -5.36 8.05
C GLY A 210 0.29 -5.77 8.10
N LEU A 211 0.01 -7.08 8.17
CA LEU A 211 -1.37 -7.58 8.28
C LEU A 211 -1.97 -7.33 9.67
N GLU A 212 -1.15 -7.31 10.72
CA GLU A 212 -1.57 -6.92 12.07
C GLU A 212 -1.97 -5.44 12.12
N ILE A 213 -1.23 -4.55 11.45
CA ILE A 213 -1.60 -3.13 11.27
C ILE A 213 -2.95 -3.01 10.58
N VAL A 214 -3.18 -3.75 9.49
CA VAL A 214 -4.46 -3.75 8.78
C VAL A 214 -5.60 -4.20 9.72
N GLY A 215 -5.38 -5.26 10.52
CA GLY A 215 -6.34 -5.74 11.50
C GLY A 215 -6.66 -4.71 12.58
N ASN A 216 -5.64 -4.00 13.09
CA ASN A 216 -5.81 -2.96 14.10
C ASN A 216 -6.58 -1.75 13.54
N ILE A 217 -6.25 -1.32 12.31
CA ILE A 217 -6.98 -0.24 11.64
C ILE A 217 -8.42 -0.64 11.38
N ALA A 218 -8.69 -1.86 10.90
CA ALA A 218 -10.05 -2.35 10.73
C ALA A 218 -10.82 -2.30 12.06
N GLY A 219 -10.21 -2.74 13.16
CA GLY A 219 -10.81 -2.68 14.50
C GLY A 219 -11.08 -1.25 14.98
N LYS A 220 -10.25 -0.25 14.63
CA LYS A 220 -10.46 1.18 14.94
C LYS A 220 -11.79 1.70 14.35
N TYR A 221 -12.23 1.13 13.24
CA TYR A 221 -13.47 1.50 12.54
C TYR A 221 -14.57 0.45 12.65
N ASP A 222 -14.58 -0.35 13.73
CA ASP A 222 -15.55 -1.42 13.99
C ASP A 222 -15.65 -2.47 12.86
N GLY A 223 -14.60 -2.55 12.04
CA GLY A 223 -14.47 -3.48 10.92
C GLY A 223 -13.80 -4.79 11.29
N LYS A 224 -13.59 -5.64 10.28
CA LYS A 224 -12.92 -6.93 10.41
C LYS A 224 -11.91 -7.12 9.28
N PHE A 225 -10.77 -7.70 9.59
CA PHE A 225 -9.81 -8.20 8.63
C PHE A 225 -9.96 -9.72 8.50
N LEU A 226 -10.05 -10.21 7.27
CA LEU A 226 -10.12 -11.64 6.94
C LEU A 226 -9.02 -11.97 5.95
N LEU A 227 -8.32 -13.06 6.20
CA LEU A 227 -7.36 -13.65 5.28
C LEU A 227 -7.86 -15.04 4.89
N THR A 228 -8.06 -15.26 3.60
CA THR A 228 -8.54 -16.54 3.06
C THR A 228 -7.57 -17.05 2.00
N ALA A 229 -7.52 -18.36 1.83
CA ALA A 229 -6.83 -19.01 0.71
C ALA A 229 -7.82 -19.87 -0.02
N GLU A 230 -7.85 -19.72 -1.34
CA GLU A 230 -8.61 -20.59 -2.24
C GLU A 230 -7.63 -21.45 -3.02
N ASN A 231 -7.90 -22.76 -3.03
CA ASN A 231 -7.18 -23.66 -3.94
C ASN A 231 -7.79 -23.48 -5.32
N GLY A 232 -7.02 -22.95 -6.26
CA GLY A 232 -7.39 -22.82 -7.66
C GLY A 232 -7.39 -24.17 -8.38
#